data_b57391463b1267c2ce7b14b16de2ed5e
#
_entry.id   b57391463b1267c2ce7b14b16de2ed5e
#
_cell.length_a   1.000
_cell.length_b   1.000
_cell.length_c   1.000
_cell.angle_alpha   90.00
_cell.angle_beta   90.00
_cell.angle_gamma   90.00
#
_symmetry.space_group_name_H-M   'P 1'
#
loop_
_entity.id
_entity.type
_entity.pdbx_description
1 polymer ?
#
loop_
_entity_poly.entity_id
_entity_poly.type
_entity_poly.pdbx_seq_one_letter_code
_entity_poly.pdbx_strand_id
1 'polypeptide(L)'
;MTFTDYYLKFADAAEADSVLYTEVPIEWDRTDPDNPVPIKWEREQNFRNTDILPKVVEVPATFDDEGNELTPPVYADGYFVNVRLVGEDGSTLEPFRVEPEHPQRVWA
;
A
#
# COMPACT_ATOMS: atom_id res chain seq x y z
N MET A 1 -9.91 -20.74 -8.51
CA MET A 1 -9.36 -19.87 -7.45
C MET A 1 -10.02 -18.50 -7.54
N THR A 2 -10.58 -18.05 -6.45
CA THR A 2 -11.22 -16.73 -6.40
C THR A 2 -10.27 -15.72 -5.75
N PHE A 3 -10.30 -14.50 -6.23
CA PHE A 3 -9.53 -13.40 -5.66
C PHE A 3 -10.38 -12.13 -5.61
N THR A 4 -9.98 -11.20 -4.74
CA THR A 4 -10.62 -9.89 -4.60
C THR A 4 -9.53 -8.82 -4.70
N ASP A 5 -9.73 -7.84 -5.57
CA ASP A 5 -8.81 -6.71 -5.71
C ASP A 5 -9.32 -5.52 -4.92
N TYR A 6 -8.47 -4.98 -4.07
CA TYR A 6 -8.74 -3.79 -3.30
C TYR A 6 -7.86 -2.65 -3.79
N TYR A 7 -8.47 -1.51 -4.03
CA TYR A 7 -7.78 -0.25 -4.34
C TYR A 7 -7.87 0.61 -3.09
N LEU A 8 -6.71 0.93 -2.50
CA LEU A 8 -6.64 1.58 -1.19
C LEU A 8 -6.03 2.96 -1.29
N LYS A 9 -6.54 3.86 -0.45
CA LYS A 9 -5.98 5.20 -0.29
C LYS A 9 -5.70 5.44 1.18
N PHE A 10 -4.44 5.76 1.49
CA PHE A 10 -3.98 6.13 2.83
C PHE A 10 -3.58 7.59 2.85
N ALA A 11 -3.56 8.19 4.03
CA ALA A 11 -3.12 9.57 4.18
C ALA A 11 -1.64 9.74 3.83
N ASP A 12 -0.81 8.79 4.24
CA ASP A 12 0.62 8.78 3.99
C ASP A 12 1.20 7.36 4.10
N ALA A 13 2.51 7.24 3.89
CA ALA A 13 3.20 5.95 3.97
C ALA A 13 3.17 5.35 5.37
N ALA A 14 3.17 6.17 6.41
CA ALA A 14 3.13 5.68 7.80
C ALA A 14 1.80 5.00 8.11
N GLU A 15 0.68 5.57 7.65
CA GLU A 15 -0.64 4.94 7.81
C GLU A 15 -0.71 3.63 7.03
N ALA A 16 -0.20 3.62 5.79
CA ALA A 16 -0.15 2.41 4.99
C ALA A 16 0.67 1.30 5.67
N ASP A 17 1.83 1.65 6.21
CA ASP A 17 2.69 0.71 6.91
C ASP A 17 2.01 0.09 8.13
N SER A 18 1.24 0.87 8.87
CA SER A 18 0.54 0.38 10.06
C SER A 18 -0.53 -0.67 9.75
N VAL A 19 -1.08 -0.65 8.53
CA VAL A 19 -2.12 -1.58 8.08
C VAL A 19 -1.54 -2.76 7.31
N LEU A 20 -0.53 -2.51 6.48
CA LEU A 20 0.00 -3.50 5.53
C LEU A 20 1.12 -4.36 6.09
N TYR A 21 1.77 -3.92 7.16
CA TYR A 21 2.91 -4.62 7.75
C TYR A 21 2.73 -4.82 9.23
N THR A 22 3.33 -5.88 9.75
CA THR A 22 3.38 -6.18 11.18
C THR A 22 4.83 -6.36 11.59
N GLU A 23 5.23 -5.73 12.68
CA GLU A 23 6.55 -5.93 13.25
C GLU A 23 6.54 -7.16 14.15
N VAL A 24 7.46 -8.09 13.88
CA VAL A 24 7.60 -9.31 14.65
C VAL A 24 8.99 -9.39 15.23
N PRO A 25 9.13 -9.77 16.52
CA PRO A 25 10.45 -9.94 17.11
C PRO A 25 11.16 -11.17 16.53
N ILE A 26 12.42 -11.02 16.18
CA ILE A 26 13.25 -12.09 15.63
C ILE A 26 14.44 -12.43 16.51
N GLU A 27 14.77 -11.59 17.48
CA GLU A 27 15.85 -11.82 18.41
C GLU A 27 15.45 -11.31 19.80
N TRP A 28 15.78 -12.07 20.83
CA TRP A 28 15.37 -11.81 22.19
C TRP A 28 16.57 -11.76 23.12
N ASP A 29 16.53 -10.85 24.09
CA ASP A 29 17.42 -10.87 25.24
C ASP A 29 16.84 -11.84 26.28
N ARG A 30 17.56 -12.92 26.54
CA ARG A 30 17.15 -13.95 27.50
C ARG A 30 18.04 -13.98 28.74
N THR A 31 18.66 -12.85 29.05
CA THR A 31 19.47 -12.70 30.28
C THR A 31 18.63 -13.02 31.50
N ASP A 32 17.35 -12.61 31.50
CA ASP A 32 16.37 -13.03 32.49
C ASP A 32 15.45 -14.06 31.82
N PRO A 33 15.58 -15.37 32.14
CA PRO A 33 14.75 -16.42 31.52
C PRO A 33 13.26 -16.28 31.77
N ASP A 34 12.86 -15.60 32.87
CA ASP A 34 11.47 -15.40 33.23
C ASP A 34 10.83 -14.21 32.49
N ASN A 35 11.66 -13.28 31.97
CA ASN A 35 11.23 -12.09 31.26
C ASN A 35 12.08 -11.84 30.02
N PRO A 36 11.93 -12.63 28.94
CA PRO A 36 12.63 -12.34 27.71
C PRO A 36 12.12 -11.04 27.09
N VAL A 37 13.03 -10.21 26.55
CA VAL A 37 12.72 -8.90 25.96
C VAL A 37 13.16 -8.91 24.51
N PRO A 38 12.29 -8.50 23.57
CA PRO A 38 12.69 -8.39 22.17
C PRO A 38 13.76 -7.31 22.00
N ILE A 39 14.82 -7.61 21.25
CA ILE A 39 15.90 -6.66 20.95
C ILE A 39 16.09 -6.40 19.47
N LYS A 40 15.46 -7.20 18.62
CA LYS A 40 15.49 -7.00 17.17
C LYS A 40 14.16 -7.37 16.57
N TRP A 41 13.70 -6.53 15.63
CA TRP A 41 12.40 -6.65 14.98
C TRP A 41 12.57 -6.71 13.48
N GLU A 42 11.64 -7.38 12.82
CA GLU A 42 11.55 -7.44 11.37
C GLU A 42 10.10 -7.15 10.95
N ARG A 43 9.93 -6.50 9.80
CA ARG A 43 8.60 -6.24 9.23
C ARG A 43 8.16 -7.42 8.38
N GLU A 44 6.93 -7.88 8.60
CA GLU A 44 6.28 -8.87 7.76
C GLU A 44 5.12 -8.23 7.01
N GLN A 45 4.99 -8.56 5.72
CA GLN A 45 3.89 -8.12 4.89
C GLN A 45 2.63 -8.90 5.26
N ASN A 46 1.54 -8.18 5.60
CA ASN A 46 0.29 -8.81 6.02
C ASN A 46 -0.48 -9.42 4.84
N PHE A 47 -0.29 -8.87 3.64
CA PHE A 47 -0.98 -9.33 2.44
C PHE A 47 0.03 -9.72 1.38
N ARG A 48 -0.17 -10.91 0.81
CA ARG A 48 0.80 -11.53 -0.11
C ARG A 48 1.02 -10.72 -1.38
N ASN A 49 -0.07 -10.21 -1.97
CA ASN A 49 -0.03 -9.49 -3.24
C ASN A 49 -0.32 -8.01 -3.00
N THR A 50 0.72 -7.23 -2.70
CA THR A 50 0.65 -5.80 -2.42
C THR A 50 1.45 -5.04 -3.47
N ASP A 51 0.81 -4.08 -4.14
CA ASP A 51 1.44 -3.24 -5.15
C ASP A 51 1.32 -1.76 -4.75
N ILE A 52 2.43 -1.16 -4.37
CA ILE A 52 2.48 0.23 -3.93
C ILE A 52 2.66 1.13 -5.14
N LEU A 53 1.73 2.06 -5.33
CA LEU A 53 1.75 3.00 -6.45
C LEU A 53 2.56 4.24 -6.05
N PRO A 54 3.58 4.63 -6.86
CA PRO A 54 4.42 5.78 -6.52
C PRO A 54 3.66 7.11 -6.55
N LYS A 55 2.83 7.31 -7.57
CA LYS A 55 1.98 8.49 -7.72
C LYS A 55 0.79 8.14 -8.60
N VAL A 56 -0.36 8.73 -8.28
CA VAL A 56 -1.58 8.58 -9.07
C VAL A 56 -1.89 9.88 -9.77
N VAL A 57 -1.98 9.85 -11.11
CA VAL A 57 -2.29 11.04 -11.90
C VAL A 57 -3.80 11.30 -11.84
N GLU A 58 -4.18 12.45 -11.30
CA GLU A 58 -5.58 12.89 -11.25
C GLU A 58 -5.97 13.62 -12.52
N VAL A 59 -5.11 14.52 -12.98
CA VAL A 59 -5.29 15.25 -14.23
C VAL A 59 -4.04 15.05 -15.07
N PRO A 60 -4.16 14.43 -16.26
CA PRO A 60 -2.98 14.23 -17.12
C PRO A 60 -2.42 15.52 -17.64
N ALA A 61 -1.11 15.52 -17.93
CA ALA A 61 -0.44 16.64 -18.60
C ALA A 61 -1.06 16.88 -19.97
N THR A 62 -1.07 18.14 -20.42
CA THR A 62 -1.50 18.49 -21.77
C THR A 62 -0.31 18.95 -22.59
N PHE A 63 -0.37 18.72 -23.91
CA PHE A 63 0.69 19.03 -24.85
C PHE A 63 0.12 19.76 -26.06
N ASP A 64 0.95 20.57 -26.71
CA ASP A 64 0.58 21.19 -27.96
C ASP A 64 0.81 20.24 -29.16
N ASP A 65 0.53 20.71 -30.38
CA ASP A 65 0.69 19.91 -31.61
C ASP A 65 2.14 19.52 -31.90
N GLU A 66 3.09 20.24 -31.32
CA GLU A 66 4.53 19.98 -31.50
C GLU A 66 5.12 19.09 -30.40
N GLY A 67 4.28 18.66 -29.42
CA GLY A 67 4.71 17.82 -28.32
C GLY A 67 5.27 18.57 -27.12
N ASN A 68 5.14 19.90 -27.08
CA ASN A 68 5.57 20.69 -25.92
C ASN A 68 4.52 20.65 -24.83
N GLU A 69 4.96 20.47 -23.59
CA GLU A 69 4.05 20.42 -22.44
C GLU A 69 3.42 21.80 -22.17
N LEU A 70 2.10 21.87 -22.21
CA LEU A 70 1.34 23.08 -21.91
C LEU A 70 1.00 23.20 -20.43
N THR A 71 0.55 22.11 -19.82
CA THR A 71 0.25 22.04 -18.39
C THR A 71 0.90 20.78 -17.81
N PRO A 72 1.48 20.88 -16.59
CA PRO A 72 2.02 19.69 -15.94
C PRO A 72 0.91 18.77 -15.44
N PRO A 73 1.20 17.50 -15.22
CA PRO A 73 0.21 16.59 -14.62
C PRO A 73 -0.10 17.01 -13.19
N VAL A 74 -1.33 16.76 -12.75
CA VAL A 74 -1.75 16.96 -11.37
C VAL A 74 -1.87 15.57 -10.73
N TYR A 75 -1.19 15.38 -9.61
CA TYR A 75 -1.21 14.12 -8.88
C TYR A 75 -2.25 14.15 -7.77
N ALA A 76 -2.93 13.02 -7.57
CA ALA A 76 -3.87 12.89 -6.47
C ALA A 76 -3.13 12.91 -5.13
N ASP A 77 -3.71 13.56 -4.12
CA ASP A 77 -3.20 13.51 -2.76
C ASP A 77 -3.41 12.13 -2.16
N GLY A 78 -2.47 11.68 -1.34
CA GLY A 78 -2.58 10.44 -0.63
C GLY A 78 -1.55 9.40 -1.08
N TYR A 79 -1.59 8.26 -0.41
CA TYR A 79 -0.72 7.14 -0.66
C TYR A 79 -1.56 5.97 -1.15
N PHE A 80 -1.34 5.52 -2.36
CA PHE A 80 -2.20 4.52 -3.01
C PHE A 80 -1.53 3.17 -3.08
N VAL A 81 -2.30 2.13 -2.76
CA VAL A 81 -1.84 0.74 -2.77
C VAL A 81 -2.92 -0.16 -3.35
N ASN A 82 -2.54 -1.07 -4.21
CA ASN A 82 -3.42 -2.13 -4.69
C ASN A 82 -3.08 -3.43 -3.95
N VAL A 83 -4.10 -4.13 -3.46
CA VAL A 83 -3.94 -5.41 -2.78
C VAL A 83 -4.87 -6.43 -3.41
N ARG A 84 -4.32 -7.58 -3.79
CA ARG A 84 -5.11 -8.72 -4.25
C ARG A 84 -5.18 -9.76 -3.13
N LEU A 85 -6.38 -10.07 -2.71
CA LEU A 85 -6.62 -11.09 -1.69
C LEU A 85 -6.97 -12.42 -2.35
N VAL A 86 -6.28 -13.47 -1.93
CA VAL A 86 -6.53 -14.84 -2.37
C VAL A 86 -6.75 -15.68 -1.12
N GLY A 87 -8.00 -15.69 -0.63
CA GLY A 87 -8.35 -16.40 0.59
C GLY A 87 -7.97 -15.69 1.90
N GLU A 88 -7.45 -14.47 1.82
CA GLU A 88 -7.05 -13.68 2.99
C GLU A 88 -8.23 -12.82 3.47
N ASP A 89 -8.22 -12.46 4.77
CA ASP A 89 -9.22 -11.57 5.34
C ASP A 89 -8.86 -10.10 5.06
N GLY A 90 -9.72 -9.40 4.32
CA GLY A 90 -9.53 -8.00 3.95
C GLY A 90 -10.28 -7.01 4.84
N SER A 91 -10.84 -7.44 5.97
CA SER A 91 -11.67 -6.56 6.82
C SER A 91 -10.93 -5.33 7.31
N THR A 92 -9.62 -5.41 7.56
CA THR A 92 -8.79 -4.27 8.00
C THR A 92 -8.55 -3.26 6.88
N LEU A 93 -8.78 -3.63 5.63
CA LEU A 93 -8.59 -2.78 4.45
C LEU A 93 -9.84 -1.97 4.09
N GLU A 94 -11.02 -2.41 4.53
CA GLU A 94 -12.29 -1.78 4.15
C GLU A 94 -12.34 -0.27 4.42
N PRO A 95 -11.84 0.25 5.57
CA PRO A 95 -11.86 1.70 5.82
C PRO A 95 -11.06 2.53 4.81
N PHE A 96 -10.11 1.91 4.12
CA PHE A 96 -9.20 2.58 3.19
C PHE A 96 -9.55 2.32 1.73
N ARG A 97 -10.55 1.48 1.49
CA ARG A 97 -10.94 1.08 0.15
C ARG A 97 -11.55 2.25 -0.62
N VAL A 98 -11.10 2.42 -1.86
CA VAL A 98 -11.65 3.38 -2.81
C VAL A 98 -12.03 2.65 -4.10
N GLU A 99 -12.93 3.23 -4.87
CA GLU A 99 -13.32 2.69 -6.17
C GLU A 99 -12.91 3.68 -7.26
N PRO A 100 -11.66 3.57 -7.76
CA PRO A 100 -11.20 4.50 -8.78
C PRO A 100 -11.96 4.25 -10.09
N GLU A 101 -12.37 5.31 -10.77
CA GLU A 101 -13.00 5.22 -12.07
C GLU A 101 -12.04 4.65 -13.10
N HIS A 102 -10.77 5.06 -13.01
CA HIS A 102 -9.70 4.58 -13.87
C HIS A 102 -8.50 4.13 -13.03
N PRO A 103 -8.45 2.84 -12.62
CA PRO A 103 -7.32 2.34 -11.84
C PRO A 103 -5.99 2.55 -12.56
N GLN A 104 -4.99 3.03 -11.83
CA GLN A 104 -3.67 3.30 -12.41
C GLN A 104 -2.93 2.01 -12.72
N ARG A 105 -3.23 0.95 -12.01
CA ARG A 105 -2.61 -0.36 -12.21
C ARG A 105 -3.64 -1.44 -11.99
N VAL A 106 -3.73 -2.37 -12.94
CA VAL A 106 -4.69 -3.46 -12.89
C VAL A 106 -3.92 -4.77 -12.86
N TRP A 107 -4.33 -5.66 -11.97
CA TRP A 107 -3.75 -6.98 -11.88
C TRP A 107 -4.09 -7.81 -13.12
N ALA A 108 -3.08 -8.43 -13.69
CA ALA A 108 -3.26 -9.31 -14.84
C ALA A 108 -3.64 -10.73 -14.42
#